data_604b4933b3f235a7a140ffe615d91edd
#
_entry.id   604b4933b3f235a7a140ffe615d91edd
#
_cell.length_a   1.000
_cell.length_b   1.000
_cell.length_c   1.000
_cell.angle_alpha   90.00
_cell.angle_beta   90.00
_cell.angle_gamma   90.00
#
_symmetry.space_group_name_H-M   'P 1'
#
loop_
_entity.id
_entity.type
_entity.pdbx_description
1 polymer ?
#
loop_
_entity_poly.entity_id
_entity_poly.type
_entity_poly.pdbx_seq_one_letter_code
_entity_poly.pdbx_strand_id
1 'polypeptide(L)'
;MRQNADSRLVQEFPVADAAAGPYGIAAGADGALWITLAQSDEIARLTVDGVLDRYSAGPAGSRPTVIAAGVDDALWFTRSGDDHIGRITTDGVVTAFRLPAGSSPFGLCAGPDEAMWFTEMNTDRIGRITPDGQTTHFALPARGGFPSMITCGPDGALWCTLNQANAIARIDFDGNITRHPLPDPGAPVGITRGPDAVWFVDIAAGRIGRLEPDGTMKLFPLPDPTAKPHAITATAAGDCWFTEWGANRLGRIGSAGDISEYDLPTPASEPHGITVGPDGAVWTALEIGAVARIAP
;
A
#
# COMPACT_ATOMS: atom_id res chain seq x y z
N MET A 1 -24.56 -6.64 -15.02
CA MET A 1 -24.16 -6.40 -16.44
C MET A 1 -22.71 -6.02 -16.42
N ARG A 2 -21.77 -6.85 -16.91
CA ARG A 2 -20.37 -6.47 -17.05
C ARG A 2 -20.30 -5.37 -18.12
N GLN A 3 -20.03 -4.13 -17.72
CA GLN A 3 -19.47 -3.16 -18.66
C GLN A 3 -18.01 -3.58 -18.85
N ASN A 4 -17.69 -4.21 -19.98
CA ASN A 4 -16.30 -4.30 -20.43
C ASN A 4 -15.83 -2.86 -20.64
N ALA A 5 -15.23 -2.28 -19.63
CA ALA A 5 -14.56 -1.00 -19.76
C ALA A 5 -13.42 -1.19 -20.76
N ASP A 6 -13.39 -0.31 -21.74
CA ASP A 6 -12.48 -0.34 -22.89
C ASP A 6 -11.02 -0.39 -22.35
N SER A 7 -10.29 -1.46 -22.61
CA SER A 7 -8.86 -1.62 -22.25
C SER A 7 -7.97 -0.49 -22.82
N ARG A 8 -8.49 0.32 -23.70
CA ARG A 8 -7.86 1.54 -24.24
C ARG A 8 -7.69 2.67 -23.22
N LEU A 9 -8.32 2.56 -22.02
CA LEU A 9 -8.19 3.56 -20.96
C LEU A 9 -6.95 3.32 -20.09
N VAL A 10 -6.37 2.11 -20.11
CA VAL A 10 -5.19 1.74 -19.34
C VAL A 10 -3.96 1.82 -20.21
N GLN A 11 -2.96 2.58 -19.78
CA GLN A 11 -1.65 2.70 -20.41
C GLN A 11 -0.59 2.04 -19.54
N GLU A 12 0.33 1.28 -20.13
CA GLU A 12 1.44 0.63 -19.43
C GLU A 12 2.76 1.28 -19.81
N PHE A 13 3.64 1.48 -18.83
CA PHE A 13 4.97 2.08 -18.98
C PHE A 13 6.01 1.13 -18.39
N PRO A 14 7.01 0.67 -19.19
CA PRO A 14 8.08 -0.14 -18.65
C PRO A 14 8.96 0.69 -17.72
N VAL A 15 9.29 0.12 -16.55
CA VAL A 15 10.18 0.75 -15.54
C VAL A 15 11.39 -0.10 -15.22
N ALA A 16 11.35 -1.40 -15.55
CA ALA A 16 12.44 -2.34 -15.29
C ALA A 16 12.26 -3.60 -16.14
N ASP A 17 13.21 -4.52 -16.04
CA ASP A 17 13.01 -5.90 -16.51
C ASP A 17 11.98 -6.60 -15.62
N ALA A 18 11.26 -7.59 -16.16
CA ALA A 18 10.24 -8.33 -15.43
C ALA A 18 10.77 -8.98 -14.12
N ALA A 19 12.06 -9.38 -14.11
CA ALA A 19 12.70 -9.95 -12.93
C ALA A 19 12.94 -8.96 -11.78
N ALA A 20 12.75 -7.65 -12.01
CA ALA A 20 12.97 -6.63 -10.96
C ALA A 20 11.80 -6.55 -9.95
N GLY A 21 10.61 -7.00 -10.32
CA GLY A 21 9.43 -7.09 -9.46
C GLY A 21 8.97 -5.74 -8.89
N PRO A 22 8.42 -4.81 -9.71
CA PRO A 22 7.77 -3.61 -9.21
C PRO A 22 6.67 -3.95 -8.22
N TYR A 23 6.71 -3.35 -7.01
CA TYR A 23 5.80 -3.73 -5.93
C TYR A 23 5.02 -2.55 -5.33
N GLY A 24 5.69 -1.65 -4.61
CA GLY A 24 5.08 -0.44 -4.06
C GLY A 24 5.19 0.73 -5.02
N ILE A 25 4.24 1.67 -4.96
CA ILE A 25 4.25 2.89 -5.75
C ILE A 25 3.67 4.05 -4.93
N ALA A 26 4.31 5.21 -5.00
CA ALA A 26 3.85 6.42 -4.35
C ALA A 26 4.15 7.66 -5.20
N ALA A 27 3.35 8.71 -5.06
CA ALA A 27 3.65 10.03 -5.61
C ALA A 27 4.64 10.76 -4.70
N GLY A 28 5.70 11.31 -5.28
CA GLY A 28 6.69 12.13 -4.58
C GLY A 28 6.33 13.62 -4.60
N ALA A 29 6.92 14.38 -3.68
CA ALA A 29 6.78 15.84 -3.60
C ALA A 29 7.35 16.55 -4.85
N ASP A 30 8.22 15.87 -5.60
CA ASP A 30 8.81 16.33 -6.86
C ASP A 30 7.91 16.13 -8.09
N GLY A 31 6.67 15.66 -7.89
CA GLY A 31 5.72 15.40 -8.96
C GLY A 31 6.04 14.15 -9.81
N ALA A 32 6.91 13.26 -9.32
CA ALA A 32 7.20 11.97 -9.94
C ALA A 32 6.54 10.81 -9.18
N LEU A 33 6.49 9.66 -9.82
CA LEU A 33 6.13 8.39 -9.20
C LEU A 33 7.40 7.68 -8.75
N TRP A 34 7.36 7.10 -7.56
CA TRP A 34 8.45 6.35 -6.96
C TRP A 34 8.02 4.91 -6.72
N ILE A 35 8.75 3.96 -7.26
CA ILE A 35 8.37 2.56 -7.35
C ILE A 35 9.47 1.70 -6.71
N THR A 36 9.11 0.82 -5.80
CA THR A 36 10.03 -0.20 -5.28
C THR A 36 10.16 -1.34 -6.29
N LEU A 37 11.40 -1.75 -6.55
CA LEU A 37 11.74 -2.91 -7.36
C LEU A 37 12.25 -4.01 -6.41
N ALA A 38 11.31 -4.81 -5.90
CA ALA A 38 11.53 -5.68 -4.74
C ALA A 38 12.55 -6.81 -4.99
N GLN A 39 12.73 -7.24 -6.23
CA GLN A 39 13.62 -8.33 -6.58
C GLN A 39 15.01 -7.84 -7.03
N SER A 40 15.15 -6.58 -7.43
CA SER A 40 16.44 -5.98 -7.83
C SER A 40 17.05 -5.07 -6.76
N ASP A 41 16.39 -4.91 -5.60
CA ASP A 41 16.86 -4.05 -4.51
C ASP A 41 17.06 -2.57 -4.92
N GLU A 42 16.16 -2.08 -5.77
CA GLU A 42 16.21 -0.72 -6.32
C GLU A 42 14.92 0.06 -6.05
N ILE A 43 15.01 1.37 -6.23
CA ILE A 43 13.87 2.29 -6.34
C ILE A 43 13.93 2.91 -7.75
N ALA A 44 12.82 2.83 -8.49
CA ALA A 44 12.65 3.56 -9.74
C ALA A 44 11.90 4.88 -9.47
N ARG A 45 12.30 5.93 -10.16
CA ARG A 45 11.61 7.22 -10.22
C ARG A 45 11.15 7.46 -11.65
N LEU A 46 9.84 7.65 -11.84
CA LEU A 46 9.23 7.87 -13.14
C LEU A 46 8.47 9.19 -13.15
N THR A 47 8.84 10.12 -14.02
CA THR A 47 8.04 11.32 -14.23
C THR A 47 6.80 11.01 -15.09
N VAL A 48 5.77 11.85 -15.01
CA VAL A 48 4.57 11.70 -15.84
C VAL A 48 4.86 11.83 -17.35
N ASP A 49 5.99 12.45 -17.71
CA ASP A 49 6.48 12.57 -19.09
C ASP A 49 7.34 11.38 -19.54
N GLY A 50 7.53 10.38 -18.66
CA GLY A 50 8.23 9.13 -18.99
C GLY A 50 9.75 9.13 -18.76
N VAL A 51 10.33 10.12 -18.06
CA VAL A 51 11.74 10.09 -17.67
C VAL A 51 11.91 9.13 -16.50
N LEU A 52 12.82 8.17 -16.63
CA LEU A 52 13.07 7.10 -15.69
C LEU A 52 14.48 7.19 -15.12
N ASP A 53 14.56 7.25 -13.79
CA ASP A 53 15.80 7.13 -13.01
C ASP A 53 15.74 5.89 -12.12
N ARG A 54 16.89 5.33 -11.72
CA ARG A 54 16.98 4.23 -10.75
C ARG A 54 18.04 4.49 -9.70
N TYR A 55 17.75 4.03 -8.48
CA TYR A 55 18.60 4.20 -7.30
C TYR A 55 18.69 2.88 -6.54
N SER A 56 19.84 2.56 -5.99
CA SER A 56 19.98 1.41 -5.09
C SER A 56 19.21 1.66 -3.79
N ALA A 57 18.31 0.77 -3.39
CA ALA A 57 17.59 0.83 -2.13
C ALA A 57 18.39 0.28 -0.95
N GLY A 58 19.40 -0.56 -1.23
CA GLY A 58 20.20 -1.22 -0.22
C GLY A 58 21.08 -2.33 -0.79
N PRO A 59 21.71 -3.14 0.06
CA PRO A 59 22.46 -4.30 -0.37
C PRO A 59 21.56 -5.37 -0.98
N ALA A 60 22.18 -6.34 -1.67
CA ALA A 60 21.47 -7.48 -2.23
C ALA A 60 20.65 -8.22 -1.15
N GLY A 61 19.38 -8.49 -1.46
CA GLY A 61 18.43 -9.11 -0.56
C GLY A 61 17.71 -8.15 0.40
N SER A 62 17.86 -6.83 0.24
CA SER A 62 17.16 -5.84 1.07
C SER A 62 15.64 -5.84 0.86
N ARG A 63 15.17 -6.20 -0.34
CA ARG A 63 13.77 -6.34 -0.72
C ARG A 63 12.93 -5.12 -0.34
N PRO A 64 13.10 -3.97 -1.00
CA PRO A 64 12.22 -2.83 -0.80
C PRO A 64 10.80 -3.22 -1.21
N THR A 65 9.80 -2.97 -0.33
CA THR A 65 8.41 -3.40 -0.58
C THR A 65 7.47 -2.21 -0.65
N VAL A 66 6.96 -1.72 0.46
CA VAL A 66 6.05 -0.57 0.46
C VAL A 66 6.84 0.73 0.47
N ILE A 67 6.37 1.72 -0.29
CA ILE A 67 6.91 3.07 -0.34
C ILE A 67 5.78 4.08 -0.11
N ALA A 68 6.08 5.16 0.60
CA ALA A 68 5.12 6.23 0.91
C ALA A 68 5.81 7.59 0.90
N ALA A 69 5.06 8.64 0.61
CA ALA A 69 5.52 10.01 0.83
C ALA A 69 5.75 10.25 2.32
N GLY A 70 6.88 10.84 2.66
CA GLY A 70 7.26 11.17 4.02
C GLY A 70 6.72 12.52 4.47
N VAL A 71 6.92 12.81 5.75
CA VAL A 71 6.58 14.10 6.38
C VAL A 71 7.62 15.20 6.10
N ASP A 72 8.71 14.85 5.44
CA ASP A 72 9.91 15.65 5.19
C ASP A 72 10.25 15.76 3.68
N ASP A 73 9.22 15.69 2.82
CA ASP A 73 9.29 15.73 1.35
C ASP A 73 10.13 14.61 0.71
N ALA A 74 10.67 13.68 1.51
CA ALA A 74 11.33 12.47 1.01
C ALA A 74 10.34 11.31 0.84
N LEU A 75 10.78 10.26 0.16
CA LEU A 75 10.06 8.99 0.14
C LEU A 75 10.65 8.08 1.22
N TRP A 76 9.78 7.36 1.89
CA TRP A 76 10.16 6.35 2.87
C TRP A 76 9.71 4.99 2.41
N PHE A 77 10.51 3.96 2.64
CA PHE A 77 10.21 2.60 2.17
C PHE A 77 10.65 1.55 3.18
N THR A 78 9.92 0.44 3.18
CA THR A 78 10.25 -0.71 4.01
C THR A 78 11.19 -1.65 3.25
N ARG A 79 12.20 -2.18 3.96
CA ARG A 79 13.13 -3.20 3.49
C ARG A 79 12.88 -4.47 4.28
N SER A 80 11.99 -5.31 3.76
CA SER A 80 11.52 -6.50 4.48
C SER A 80 12.57 -7.61 4.57
N GLY A 81 13.56 -7.60 3.67
CA GLY A 81 14.58 -8.64 3.60
C GLY A 81 15.73 -8.48 4.60
N ASP A 82 15.99 -7.27 5.11
CA ASP A 82 17.13 -6.98 5.98
C ASP A 82 16.79 -6.13 7.22
N ASP A 83 15.50 -6.02 7.58
CA ASP A 83 15.02 -5.33 8.78
C ASP A 83 15.42 -3.84 8.84
N HIS A 84 15.17 -3.08 7.76
CA HIS A 84 15.43 -1.65 7.74
C HIS A 84 14.20 -0.85 7.27
N ILE A 85 14.15 0.41 7.69
CA ILE A 85 13.38 1.45 7.02
C ILE A 85 14.35 2.26 6.18
N GLY A 86 14.05 2.40 4.89
CA GLY A 86 14.79 3.25 3.97
C GLY A 86 14.12 4.61 3.80
N ARG A 87 14.91 5.62 3.53
CA ARG A 87 14.50 6.98 3.19
C ARG A 87 15.29 7.42 1.96
N ILE A 88 14.61 7.93 0.95
CA ILE A 88 15.23 8.47 -0.26
C ILE A 88 14.73 9.89 -0.52
N THR A 89 15.63 10.83 -0.68
CA THR A 89 15.30 12.19 -1.08
C THR A 89 14.97 12.28 -2.56
N THR A 90 14.29 13.31 -3.01
CA THR A 90 13.91 13.49 -4.41
C THR A 90 15.09 13.68 -5.37
N ASP A 91 16.29 13.96 -4.85
CA ASP A 91 17.57 13.99 -5.56
C ASP A 91 18.33 12.64 -5.52
N GLY A 92 17.73 11.58 -4.90
CA GLY A 92 18.23 10.22 -4.94
C GLY A 92 19.18 9.81 -3.80
N VAL A 93 19.33 10.64 -2.75
CA VAL A 93 20.18 10.28 -1.59
C VAL A 93 19.43 9.31 -0.68
N VAL A 94 19.98 8.10 -0.51
CA VAL A 94 19.40 7.03 0.30
C VAL A 94 20.02 7.01 1.70
N THR A 95 19.17 6.94 2.72
CA THR A 95 19.51 6.69 4.13
C THR A 95 18.75 5.46 4.61
N ALA A 96 19.32 4.66 5.49
CA ALA A 96 18.68 3.48 6.05
C ALA A 96 18.78 3.44 7.56
N PHE A 97 17.69 3.04 8.22
CA PHE A 97 17.56 2.94 9.66
C PHE A 97 17.30 1.49 10.05
N ARG A 98 18.20 0.93 10.84
CA ARG A 98 18.12 -0.46 11.27
C ARG A 98 17.05 -0.67 12.35
N LEU A 99 16.23 -1.68 12.16
CA LEU A 99 15.26 -2.17 13.14
C LEU A 99 15.79 -3.37 13.93
N PRO A 100 15.11 -3.78 15.01
CA PRO A 100 15.40 -5.04 15.68
C PRO A 100 15.35 -6.22 14.70
N ALA A 101 16.28 -7.17 14.87
CA ALA A 101 16.36 -8.34 13.99
C ALA A 101 15.05 -9.14 13.98
N GLY A 102 14.62 -9.56 12.80
CA GLY A 102 13.41 -10.32 12.59
C GLY A 102 12.12 -9.48 12.55
N SER A 103 12.21 -8.14 12.51
CA SER A 103 11.04 -7.24 12.40
C SER A 103 10.24 -7.46 11.11
N SER A 104 10.91 -7.65 9.99
CA SER A 104 10.28 -7.73 8.66
C SER A 104 9.27 -6.60 8.43
N PRO A 105 9.72 -5.33 8.32
CA PRO A 105 8.81 -4.21 8.12
C PRO A 105 8.09 -4.31 6.79
N PHE A 106 6.79 -3.93 6.76
CA PHE A 106 5.99 -4.04 5.53
C PHE A 106 5.15 -2.79 5.25
N GLY A 107 4.00 -2.59 5.89
CA GLY A 107 3.16 -1.41 5.71
C GLY A 107 3.82 -0.15 6.24
N LEU A 108 3.61 0.98 5.57
CA LEU A 108 4.22 2.26 5.92
C LEU A 108 3.29 3.41 5.56
N CYS A 109 3.14 4.38 6.47
CA CYS A 109 2.42 5.63 6.21
C CYS A 109 2.98 6.79 7.03
N ALA A 110 2.72 8.03 6.57
CA ALA A 110 2.94 9.22 7.37
C ALA A 110 1.89 9.32 8.47
N GLY A 111 2.33 9.63 9.70
CA GLY A 111 1.48 9.95 10.83
C GLY A 111 1.24 11.47 10.94
N PRO A 112 0.20 11.91 11.67
CA PRO A 112 -0.06 13.33 11.89
C PRO A 112 0.86 13.95 12.98
N ASP A 113 1.73 13.15 13.57
CA ASP A 113 2.72 13.51 14.60
C ASP A 113 4.13 13.72 14.04
N GLU A 114 4.21 14.05 12.75
CA GLU A 114 5.47 14.28 12.01
C GLU A 114 6.45 13.09 12.05
N ALA A 115 5.92 11.86 12.12
CA ALA A 115 6.70 10.64 12.06
C ALA A 115 6.13 9.67 11.03
N MET A 116 6.94 8.71 10.60
CA MET A 116 6.48 7.58 9.81
C MET A 116 6.06 6.43 10.74
N TRP A 117 4.98 5.75 10.37
CA TRP A 117 4.47 4.59 11.09
C TRP A 117 4.51 3.37 10.19
N PHE A 118 4.93 2.23 10.74
CA PHE A 118 5.12 1.00 9.97
C PHE A 118 4.68 -0.24 10.73
N THR A 119 4.40 -1.30 10.01
CA THR A 119 4.09 -2.61 10.58
C THR A 119 5.32 -3.49 10.61
N GLU A 120 5.45 -4.33 11.64
CA GLU A 120 6.48 -5.37 11.77
C GLU A 120 5.79 -6.74 11.74
N MET A 121 5.76 -7.38 10.57
CA MET A 121 4.96 -8.60 10.33
C MET A 121 5.31 -9.76 11.25
N ASN A 122 6.60 -10.00 11.46
CA ASN A 122 7.07 -11.19 12.17
C ASN A 122 7.12 -11.01 13.69
N THR A 123 7.03 -9.78 14.19
CA THR A 123 7.13 -9.49 15.63
C THR A 123 5.82 -9.01 16.24
N ASP A 124 4.74 -8.93 15.42
CA ASP A 124 3.43 -8.43 15.85
C ASP A 124 3.53 -7.06 16.54
N ARG A 125 4.18 -6.10 15.87
CA ARG A 125 4.36 -4.75 16.39
C ARG A 125 3.96 -3.70 15.36
N ILE A 126 3.69 -2.52 15.87
CA ILE A 126 3.63 -1.29 15.08
C ILE A 126 4.84 -0.46 15.49
N GLY A 127 5.63 -0.05 14.52
CA GLY A 127 6.77 0.82 14.69
C GLY A 127 6.44 2.26 14.33
N ARG A 128 7.13 3.18 14.98
CA ARG A 128 7.14 4.62 14.70
C ARG A 128 8.57 5.06 14.53
N ILE A 129 8.86 5.87 13.52
CA ILE A 129 10.20 6.42 13.26
C ILE A 129 10.11 7.90 12.91
N THR A 130 10.90 8.72 13.60
CA THR A 130 11.04 10.15 13.29
C THR A 130 12.01 10.38 12.13
N PRO A 131 12.00 11.54 11.46
CA PRO A 131 12.92 11.84 10.35
C PRO A 131 14.41 11.75 10.71
N ASP A 132 14.77 11.93 11.99
CA ASP A 132 16.13 11.76 12.52
C ASP A 132 16.47 10.32 12.92
N GLY A 133 15.52 9.37 12.73
CA GLY A 133 15.75 7.93 12.92
C GLY A 133 15.45 7.38 14.31
N GLN A 134 14.81 8.16 15.21
CA GLN A 134 14.39 7.66 16.52
C GLN A 134 13.19 6.71 16.36
N THR A 135 13.31 5.48 16.87
CA THR A 135 12.26 4.46 16.75
C THR A 135 11.55 4.18 18.08
N THR A 136 10.25 3.94 18.00
CA THR A 136 9.40 3.46 19.10
C THR A 136 8.58 2.28 18.59
N HIS A 137 8.31 1.28 19.43
CA HIS A 137 7.62 0.05 19.04
C HIS A 137 6.49 -0.26 20.01
N PHE A 138 5.29 -0.54 19.45
CA PHE A 138 4.07 -0.86 20.18
C PHE A 138 3.70 -2.33 19.88
N ALA A 139 3.65 -3.17 20.93
CA ALA A 139 3.26 -4.56 20.76
C ALA A 139 1.75 -4.68 20.53
N LEU A 140 1.34 -5.47 19.55
CA LEU A 140 -0.07 -5.85 19.40
C LEU A 140 -0.52 -6.72 20.58
N PRO A 141 -1.77 -6.62 21.03
CA PRO A 141 -2.27 -7.32 22.22
C PRO A 141 -2.34 -8.84 22.05
N ALA A 142 -2.29 -9.34 20.81
CA ALA A 142 -2.28 -10.76 20.50
C ALA A 142 -1.15 -11.09 19.52
N ARG A 143 -0.58 -12.29 19.65
CA ARG A 143 0.43 -12.81 18.71
C ARG A 143 -0.21 -13.49 17.52
N GLY A 144 0.53 -13.55 16.39
CA GLY A 144 0.07 -14.18 15.15
C GLY A 144 -0.90 -13.29 14.38
N GLY A 145 -0.91 -11.98 14.62
CA GLY A 145 -1.76 -11.03 13.92
C GLY A 145 -1.31 -10.79 12.49
N PHE A 146 0.00 -10.88 12.25
CA PHE A 146 0.62 -10.57 10.96
C PHE A 146 0.17 -9.20 10.43
N PRO A 147 0.55 -8.09 11.10
CA PRO A 147 0.16 -6.75 10.69
C PRO A 147 0.73 -6.46 9.30
N SER A 148 -0.16 -6.14 8.35
CA SER A 148 0.22 -5.92 6.95
C SER A 148 0.28 -4.43 6.62
N MET A 149 -0.73 -3.85 6.01
CA MET A 149 -0.73 -2.43 5.65
C MET A 149 -1.22 -1.55 6.81
N ILE A 150 -0.79 -0.29 6.81
CA ILE A 150 -1.14 0.72 7.81
C ILE A 150 -1.48 2.04 7.13
N THR A 151 -2.42 2.80 7.69
CA THR A 151 -2.80 4.13 7.24
C THR A 151 -3.18 5.02 8.43
N CYS A 152 -3.09 6.35 8.26
CA CYS A 152 -3.71 7.29 9.18
C CYS A 152 -5.21 7.39 8.84
N GLY A 153 -6.08 7.16 9.80
CA GLY A 153 -7.54 7.22 9.62
C GLY A 153 -8.11 8.64 9.62
N PRO A 154 -9.41 8.80 9.29
CA PRO A 154 -10.07 10.10 9.30
C PRO A 154 -10.19 10.70 10.72
N ASP A 155 -10.12 9.88 11.74
CA ASP A 155 -10.14 10.25 13.17
C ASP A 155 -8.74 10.59 13.73
N GLY A 156 -7.73 10.61 12.87
CA GLY A 156 -6.34 10.90 13.23
C GLY A 156 -5.58 9.71 13.84
N ALA A 157 -6.25 8.60 14.20
CA ALA A 157 -5.58 7.40 14.70
C ALA A 157 -4.93 6.60 13.55
N LEU A 158 -4.01 5.69 13.89
CA LEU A 158 -3.44 4.73 12.95
C LEU A 158 -4.37 3.51 12.85
N TRP A 159 -4.50 2.98 11.63
CA TRP A 159 -5.31 1.80 11.35
C TRP A 159 -4.48 0.80 10.55
N CYS A 160 -4.42 -0.45 10.96
CA CYS A 160 -3.70 -1.48 10.25
C CYS A 160 -4.52 -2.76 10.07
N THR A 161 -4.23 -3.46 9.01
CA THR A 161 -4.79 -4.79 8.74
C THR A 161 -4.01 -5.85 9.51
N LEU A 162 -4.71 -6.76 10.18
CA LEU A 162 -4.17 -7.95 10.84
C LEU A 162 -4.55 -9.18 9.99
N ASN A 163 -3.70 -9.50 9.02
CA ASN A 163 -4.00 -10.48 7.98
C ASN A 163 -4.40 -11.86 8.53
N GLN A 164 -3.57 -12.42 9.42
CA GLN A 164 -3.81 -13.75 9.99
C GLN A 164 -4.78 -13.73 11.19
N ALA A 165 -5.03 -12.56 11.77
CA ALA A 165 -5.99 -12.42 12.86
C ALA A 165 -7.41 -12.07 12.38
N ASN A 166 -7.65 -11.97 11.07
CA ASN A 166 -8.95 -11.64 10.49
C ASN A 166 -9.57 -10.38 11.12
N ALA A 167 -8.80 -9.30 11.21
CA ALA A 167 -9.23 -8.09 11.91
C ALA A 167 -8.55 -6.82 11.35
N ILE A 168 -9.12 -5.68 11.70
CA ILE A 168 -8.49 -4.36 11.59
C ILE A 168 -8.14 -3.89 13.01
N ALA A 169 -6.95 -3.34 13.20
CA ALA A 169 -6.56 -2.71 14.46
C ALA A 169 -6.53 -1.19 14.30
N ARG A 170 -7.03 -0.48 15.31
CA ARG A 170 -6.93 0.96 15.49
C ARG A 170 -5.97 1.25 16.63
N ILE A 171 -4.99 2.11 16.40
CA ILE A 171 -3.96 2.49 17.36
C ILE A 171 -4.02 3.99 17.57
N ASP A 172 -4.26 4.45 18.79
CA ASP A 172 -4.13 5.86 19.15
C ASP A 172 -2.68 6.24 19.50
N PHE A 173 -2.41 7.54 19.67
CA PHE A 173 -1.05 8.02 19.96
C PHE A 173 -0.58 7.73 21.40
N ASP A 174 -1.47 7.32 22.27
CA ASP A 174 -1.15 6.84 23.63
C ASP A 174 -0.71 5.35 23.59
N GLY A 175 -0.83 4.70 22.41
CA GLY A 175 -0.48 3.29 22.19
C GLY A 175 -1.61 2.32 22.56
N ASN A 176 -2.83 2.82 22.80
CA ASN A 176 -3.99 1.94 23.03
C ASN A 176 -4.43 1.33 21.71
N ILE A 177 -4.62 0.02 21.69
CA ILE A 177 -4.98 -0.74 20.50
C ILE A 177 -6.37 -1.33 20.65
N THR A 178 -7.27 -0.94 19.75
CA THR A 178 -8.61 -1.51 19.62
C THR A 178 -8.65 -2.42 18.40
N ARG A 179 -9.20 -3.62 18.56
CA ARG A 179 -9.34 -4.60 17.49
C ARG A 179 -10.78 -4.67 17.01
N HIS A 180 -10.98 -4.59 15.69
CA HIS A 180 -12.25 -4.77 15.01
C HIS A 180 -12.20 -6.07 14.21
N PRO A 181 -12.72 -7.20 14.73
CA PRO A 181 -12.75 -8.47 14.00
C PRO A 181 -13.70 -8.38 12.80
N LEU A 182 -13.31 -9.01 11.70
CA LEU A 182 -14.21 -9.21 10.58
C LEU A 182 -15.28 -10.27 10.95
N PRO A 183 -16.55 -10.10 10.53
CA PRO A 183 -17.62 -11.00 10.92
C PRO A 183 -17.46 -12.42 10.37
N ASP A 184 -16.84 -12.54 9.17
CA ASP A 184 -16.59 -13.81 8.48
C ASP A 184 -15.09 -14.02 8.27
N PRO A 185 -14.62 -15.28 8.13
CA PRO A 185 -13.23 -15.55 7.84
C PRO A 185 -12.73 -14.78 6.62
N GLY A 186 -11.54 -14.19 6.74
CA GLY A 186 -10.90 -13.40 5.72
C GLY A 186 -9.41 -13.19 6.02
N ALA A 187 -8.74 -12.44 5.16
CA ALA A 187 -7.35 -12.02 5.31
C ALA A 187 -7.20 -10.59 4.80
N PRO A 188 -7.49 -9.57 5.62
CA PRO A 188 -7.35 -8.17 5.19
C PRO A 188 -5.88 -7.83 4.93
N VAL A 189 -5.59 -7.11 3.82
CA VAL A 189 -4.23 -6.76 3.38
C VAL A 189 -4.07 -5.26 3.20
N GLY A 190 -4.52 -4.70 2.07
CA GLY A 190 -4.45 -3.28 1.79
C GLY A 190 -5.44 -2.48 2.61
N ILE A 191 -5.06 -1.27 3.02
CA ILE A 191 -5.92 -0.32 3.74
C ILE A 191 -5.59 1.11 3.32
N THR A 192 -6.62 1.94 3.21
CA THR A 192 -6.47 3.36 2.87
C THR A 192 -7.46 4.21 3.66
N ARG A 193 -7.11 5.49 3.83
CA ARG A 193 -7.99 6.50 4.39
C ARG A 193 -9.01 6.96 3.36
N GLY A 194 -10.30 6.89 3.69
CA GLY A 194 -11.37 7.64 3.03
C GLY A 194 -11.73 8.90 3.81
N PRO A 195 -12.73 9.66 3.34
CA PRO A 195 -13.16 10.91 3.97
C PRO A 195 -13.66 10.73 5.41
N ASP A 196 -14.39 9.66 5.70
CA ASP A 196 -15.11 9.39 6.94
C ASP A 196 -14.90 7.98 7.51
N ALA A 197 -14.15 7.13 6.81
CA ALA A 197 -13.88 5.75 7.17
C ALA A 197 -12.51 5.32 6.65
N VAL A 198 -12.00 4.19 7.12
CA VAL A 198 -10.94 3.47 6.43
C VAL A 198 -11.56 2.42 5.50
N TRP A 199 -10.93 2.24 4.35
CA TRP A 199 -11.29 1.22 3.38
C TRP A 199 -10.19 0.18 3.29
N PHE A 200 -10.55 -1.09 3.19
CA PHE A 200 -9.58 -2.17 3.12
C PHE A 200 -10.01 -3.24 2.12
N VAL A 201 -9.05 -4.02 1.66
CA VAL A 201 -9.27 -5.18 0.82
C VAL A 201 -9.09 -6.45 1.62
N ASP A 202 -9.95 -7.45 1.40
CA ASP A 202 -9.87 -8.78 1.98
C ASP A 202 -9.55 -9.79 0.88
N ILE A 203 -8.27 -10.16 0.79
CA ILE A 203 -7.72 -10.99 -0.29
C ILE A 203 -8.28 -12.42 -0.29
N ALA A 204 -8.56 -12.97 0.88
CA ALA A 204 -9.05 -14.35 0.98
C ALA A 204 -10.54 -14.46 0.68
N ALA A 205 -11.33 -13.47 1.08
CA ALA A 205 -12.78 -13.49 0.89
C ALA A 205 -13.23 -12.78 -0.40
N GLY A 206 -12.33 -12.14 -1.15
CA GLY A 206 -12.66 -11.44 -2.40
C GLY A 206 -13.68 -10.32 -2.17
N ARG A 207 -13.39 -9.40 -1.26
CA ARG A 207 -14.31 -8.31 -0.90
C ARG A 207 -13.58 -7.03 -0.49
N ILE A 208 -14.28 -5.92 -0.56
CA ILE A 208 -13.84 -4.63 -0.04
C ILE A 208 -14.58 -4.36 1.28
N GLY A 209 -13.88 -3.85 2.27
CA GLY A 209 -14.48 -3.42 3.54
C GLY A 209 -14.37 -1.91 3.74
N ARG A 210 -15.39 -1.33 4.37
CA ARG A 210 -15.42 0.04 4.87
C ARG A 210 -15.68 -0.01 6.36
N LEU A 211 -14.80 0.61 7.15
CA LEU A 211 -14.89 0.62 8.61
C LEU A 211 -14.84 2.05 9.13
N GLU A 212 -15.89 2.47 9.79
CA GLU A 212 -16.01 3.79 10.43
C GLU A 212 -15.29 3.81 11.79
N PRO A 213 -14.87 4.98 12.28
CA PRO A 213 -14.18 5.09 13.58
C PRO A 213 -14.99 4.59 14.78
N ASP A 214 -16.30 4.56 14.68
CA ASP A 214 -17.21 4.01 15.72
C ASP A 214 -17.29 2.48 15.72
N GLY A 215 -16.64 1.82 14.74
CA GLY A 215 -16.64 0.36 14.57
C GLY A 215 -17.71 -0.17 13.60
N THR A 216 -18.55 0.71 13.03
CA THR A 216 -19.54 0.30 12.02
C THR A 216 -18.81 -0.20 10.77
N MET A 217 -19.05 -1.46 10.38
CA MET A 217 -18.40 -2.11 9.26
C MET A 217 -19.39 -2.48 8.17
N LYS A 218 -19.02 -2.19 6.91
CA LYS A 218 -19.73 -2.65 5.72
C LYS A 218 -18.78 -3.43 4.85
N LEU A 219 -19.26 -4.53 4.25
CA LEU A 219 -18.51 -5.42 3.37
C LEU A 219 -19.19 -5.48 2.00
N PHE A 220 -18.42 -5.37 0.94
CA PHE A 220 -18.86 -5.36 -0.45
C PHE A 220 -18.19 -6.50 -1.20
N PRO A 221 -18.89 -7.62 -1.48
CA PRO A 221 -18.34 -8.72 -2.26
C PRO A 221 -17.95 -8.27 -3.66
N LEU A 222 -16.80 -8.71 -4.15
CA LEU A 222 -16.42 -8.53 -5.55
C LEU A 222 -17.30 -9.38 -6.47
N PRO A 223 -17.51 -8.95 -7.72
CA PRO A 223 -18.17 -9.75 -8.74
C PRO A 223 -17.49 -11.10 -8.97
N ASP A 224 -16.16 -11.14 -8.83
CA ASP A 224 -15.35 -12.37 -8.84
C ASP A 224 -14.69 -12.54 -7.45
N PRO A 225 -15.17 -13.46 -6.61
CA PRO A 225 -14.61 -13.68 -5.27
C PRO A 225 -13.19 -14.27 -5.30
N THR A 226 -12.70 -14.71 -6.46
CA THR A 226 -11.34 -15.24 -6.63
C THR A 226 -10.34 -14.19 -7.13
N ALA A 227 -10.79 -12.95 -7.32
CA ALA A 227 -9.97 -11.85 -7.87
C ALA A 227 -8.77 -11.45 -7.00
N LYS A 228 -8.74 -11.86 -5.72
CA LYS A 228 -7.65 -11.58 -4.76
C LYS A 228 -7.29 -10.09 -4.70
N PRO A 229 -8.16 -9.21 -4.20
CA PRO A 229 -7.85 -7.79 -4.08
C PRO A 229 -6.65 -7.62 -3.14
N HIS A 230 -5.66 -6.76 -3.54
CA HIS A 230 -4.38 -6.70 -2.83
C HIS A 230 -4.07 -5.31 -2.24
N ALA A 231 -4.12 -4.25 -3.02
CA ALA A 231 -3.88 -2.89 -2.56
C ALA A 231 -5.07 -1.99 -2.86
N ILE A 232 -5.19 -0.87 -2.14
CA ILE A 232 -6.31 0.07 -2.27
C ILE A 232 -5.82 1.50 -2.00
N THR A 233 -6.34 2.45 -2.77
CA THR A 233 -6.10 3.89 -2.60
C THR A 233 -7.40 4.66 -2.76
N ALA A 234 -7.58 5.75 -2.01
CA ALA A 234 -8.73 6.63 -2.16
C ALA A 234 -8.38 7.85 -3.03
N THR A 235 -9.33 8.30 -3.84
CA THR A 235 -9.23 9.55 -4.60
C THR A 235 -9.79 10.72 -3.81
N ALA A 236 -9.48 11.93 -4.23
CA ALA A 236 -10.06 13.15 -3.66
C ALA A 236 -11.59 13.23 -3.82
N ALA A 237 -12.15 12.51 -4.79
CA ALA A 237 -13.61 12.42 -5.01
C ALA A 237 -14.31 11.48 -4.01
N GLY A 238 -13.53 10.71 -3.23
CA GLY A 238 -14.04 9.78 -2.23
C GLY A 238 -14.27 8.36 -2.73
N ASP A 239 -14.00 8.08 -4.01
CA ASP A 239 -13.97 6.71 -4.53
C ASP A 239 -12.68 6.03 -4.12
N CYS A 240 -12.71 4.70 -4.02
CA CYS A 240 -11.51 3.91 -3.83
C CYS A 240 -11.20 3.08 -5.08
N TRP A 241 -9.92 3.01 -5.43
CA TRP A 241 -9.39 2.14 -6.46
C TRP A 241 -8.55 1.04 -5.82
N PHE A 242 -8.64 -0.16 -6.34
CA PHE A 242 -7.93 -1.32 -5.80
C PHE A 242 -7.40 -2.21 -6.92
N THR A 243 -6.37 -2.97 -6.59
CA THR A 243 -5.79 -3.97 -7.48
C THR A 243 -6.45 -5.32 -7.24
N GLU A 244 -6.71 -6.06 -8.31
CA GLU A 244 -7.16 -7.45 -8.30
C GLU A 244 -6.04 -8.35 -8.83
N TRP A 245 -5.13 -8.71 -7.93
CA TRP A 245 -3.91 -9.45 -8.24
C TRP A 245 -4.21 -10.79 -8.94
N GLY A 246 -5.21 -11.52 -8.47
CA GLY A 246 -5.58 -12.82 -9.04
C GLY A 246 -6.38 -12.75 -10.34
N ALA A 247 -6.95 -11.58 -10.68
CA ALA A 247 -7.80 -11.41 -11.86
C ALA A 247 -7.16 -10.52 -12.95
N ASN A 248 -5.96 -9.99 -12.70
CA ASN A 248 -5.25 -9.09 -13.63
C ASN A 248 -6.07 -7.84 -13.99
N ARG A 249 -6.63 -7.17 -12.97
CA ARG A 249 -7.53 -6.02 -13.12
C ARG A 249 -7.25 -4.91 -12.12
N LEU A 250 -7.83 -3.76 -12.41
CA LEU A 250 -8.10 -2.70 -11.44
C LEU A 250 -9.59 -2.66 -11.15
N GLY A 251 -9.96 -2.50 -9.89
CA GLY A 251 -11.32 -2.25 -9.47
C GLY A 251 -11.50 -0.83 -8.95
N ARG A 252 -12.71 -0.28 -9.08
CA ARG A 252 -13.15 0.98 -8.48
C ARG A 252 -14.42 0.74 -7.70
N ILE A 253 -14.50 1.25 -6.49
CA ILE A 253 -15.69 1.25 -5.66
C ILE A 253 -16.09 2.68 -5.28
N GLY A 254 -17.32 3.06 -5.59
CA GLY A 254 -17.90 4.33 -5.16
C GLY A 254 -18.37 4.29 -3.71
N SER A 255 -18.68 5.44 -3.13
CA SER A 255 -19.18 5.58 -1.75
C SER A 255 -20.49 4.82 -1.48
N ALA A 256 -21.29 4.57 -2.51
CA ALA A 256 -22.51 3.78 -2.45
C ALA A 256 -22.27 2.26 -2.50
N GLY A 257 -21.05 1.83 -2.86
CA GLY A 257 -20.67 0.42 -3.00
C GLY A 257 -20.76 -0.11 -4.43
N ASP A 258 -20.96 0.74 -5.42
CA ASP A 258 -20.97 0.36 -6.84
C ASP A 258 -19.54 0.01 -7.29
N ILE A 259 -19.34 -1.21 -7.79
CA ILE A 259 -18.04 -1.70 -8.23
C ILE A 259 -17.98 -1.72 -9.76
N SER A 260 -16.86 -1.21 -10.29
CA SER A 260 -16.49 -1.29 -11.71
C SER A 260 -15.10 -1.92 -11.81
N GLU A 261 -14.88 -2.74 -12.84
CA GLU A 261 -13.63 -3.49 -13.06
C GLU A 261 -13.04 -3.12 -14.43
N TYR A 262 -11.70 -3.05 -14.51
CA TYR A 262 -10.94 -2.64 -15.70
C TYR A 262 -9.81 -3.66 -15.93
N ASP A 263 -9.84 -4.37 -17.05
CA ASP A 263 -8.82 -5.34 -17.42
C ASP A 263 -7.48 -4.64 -17.73
N LEU A 264 -6.37 -5.17 -17.22
CA LEU A 264 -5.03 -4.74 -17.60
C LEU A 264 -4.68 -5.28 -18.99
N PRO A 265 -4.01 -4.46 -19.84
CA PRO A 265 -3.69 -4.85 -21.23
C PRO A 265 -2.79 -6.09 -21.32
N THR A 266 -1.74 -6.16 -20.49
CA THR A 266 -0.83 -7.31 -20.49
C THR A 266 -1.35 -8.39 -19.56
N PRO A 267 -1.52 -9.63 -20.03
CA PRO A 267 -1.96 -10.75 -19.18
C PRO A 267 -0.93 -11.09 -18.10
N ALA A 268 -1.41 -11.58 -16.95
CA ALA A 268 -0.59 -12.00 -15.82
C ALA A 268 0.40 -10.90 -15.34
N SER A 269 -0.07 -9.66 -15.32
CA SER A 269 0.74 -8.51 -14.88
C SER A 269 0.92 -8.45 -13.37
N GLU A 270 0.08 -9.15 -12.60
CA GLU A 270 0.13 -9.21 -11.14
C GLU A 270 0.20 -7.82 -10.49
N PRO A 271 -0.89 -7.02 -10.53
CA PRO A 271 -0.89 -5.67 -9.99
C PRO A 271 -0.78 -5.69 -8.46
N HIS A 272 0.20 -4.93 -7.91
CA HIS A 272 0.45 -4.81 -6.47
C HIS A 272 0.06 -3.44 -5.94
N GLY A 273 1.02 -2.58 -5.65
CA GLY A 273 0.78 -1.23 -5.10
C GLY A 273 -0.02 -0.35 -6.03
N ILE A 274 -0.83 0.55 -5.47
CA ILE A 274 -1.67 1.49 -6.19
C ILE A 274 -1.65 2.86 -5.51
N THR A 275 -1.63 3.93 -6.30
CA THR A 275 -1.64 5.31 -5.80
C THR A 275 -2.35 6.24 -6.76
N VAL A 276 -2.75 7.41 -6.27
CA VAL A 276 -3.11 8.53 -7.12
C VAL A 276 -1.85 9.30 -7.46
N GLY A 277 -1.55 9.43 -8.73
CA GLY A 277 -0.37 10.12 -9.23
C GLY A 277 -0.51 11.65 -9.19
N PRO A 278 0.60 12.38 -9.44
CA PRO A 278 0.61 13.84 -9.43
C PRO A 278 -0.24 14.46 -10.55
N ASP A 279 -0.55 13.68 -11.58
CA ASP A 279 -1.46 14.04 -12.68
C ASP A 279 -2.95 13.76 -12.40
N GLY A 280 -3.27 13.30 -11.18
CA GLY A 280 -4.61 12.90 -10.76
C GLY A 280 -5.07 11.54 -11.29
N ALA A 281 -4.28 10.89 -12.15
CA ALA A 281 -4.57 9.53 -12.61
C ALA A 281 -4.25 8.49 -11.52
N VAL A 282 -4.86 7.32 -11.64
CA VAL A 282 -4.52 6.17 -10.79
C VAL A 282 -3.38 5.38 -11.45
N TRP A 283 -2.36 5.06 -10.65
CA TRP A 283 -1.17 4.33 -11.07
C TRP A 283 -0.98 3.08 -10.21
N THR A 284 -0.57 1.99 -10.84
CA THR A 284 -0.29 0.73 -10.15
C THR A 284 1.02 0.10 -10.62
N ALA A 285 1.73 -0.54 -9.70
CA ALA A 285 2.91 -1.34 -9.99
C ALA A 285 2.50 -2.72 -10.50
N LEU A 286 3.14 -3.17 -11.58
CA LEU A 286 2.93 -4.47 -12.23
C LEU A 286 4.20 -5.31 -12.13
N GLU A 287 4.10 -6.54 -11.64
CA GLU A 287 5.27 -7.41 -11.40
C GLU A 287 6.07 -7.74 -12.67
N ILE A 288 5.44 -7.57 -13.83
CA ILE A 288 6.06 -7.74 -15.16
C ILE A 288 7.12 -6.68 -15.54
N GLY A 289 7.53 -5.81 -14.62
CA GLY A 289 8.51 -4.75 -14.88
C GLY A 289 7.92 -3.43 -15.39
N ALA A 290 6.63 -3.21 -15.18
CA ALA A 290 5.91 -2.05 -15.66
C ALA A 290 5.10 -1.34 -14.56
N VAL A 291 4.56 -0.18 -14.87
CA VAL A 291 3.46 0.45 -14.14
C VAL A 291 2.30 0.68 -15.11
N ALA A 292 1.07 0.61 -14.60
CA ALA A 292 -0.11 0.97 -15.38
C ALA A 292 -0.73 2.27 -14.87
N ARG A 293 -1.29 3.04 -15.81
CA ARG A 293 -1.98 4.31 -15.58
C ARG A 293 -3.40 4.24 -16.12
N ILE A 294 -4.37 4.65 -15.34
CA ILE A 294 -5.76 4.83 -15.76
C ILE A 294 -6.22 6.24 -15.36
N ALA A 295 -6.80 6.97 -16.31
CA ALA A 295 -7.47 8.24 -16.00
C ALA A 295 -8.75 7.95 -15.21
N PRO A 296 -9.04 8.70 -14.13
CA PRO A 296 -10.23 8.49 -13.31
C PRO A 296 -11.53 8.82 -14.02
#